data_182a63cae9d4a6457c30ae227bcc0164
#
_entry.id   182a63cae9d4a6457c30ae227bcc0164
#
_cell.length_a   1.000
_cell.length_b   1.000
_cell.length_c   1.000
_cell.angle_alpha   90.00
_cell.angle_beta   90.00
_cell.angle_gamma   90.00
#
_symmetry.space_group_name_H-M   'P 1'
#
loop_
_entity.id
_entity.type
_entity.pdbx_description
1 polymer ?
#
loop_
_entity_poly.entity_id
_entity_poly.type
_entity_poly.pdbx_seq_one_letter_code
_entity_poly.pdbx_strand_id
1 'polypeptide(L)'
;MKREQILTALEEISDKHIDEAGKLPKRKKRALWMSAVAAILVIAIGVGMLAGPMRISAKAVALPGDARVTKMSDYDDYNSREEYLEAVDLVRAESKQRTETSKQAISALSSFFTKGTAQFLVTDDNENKLWSPVNAYIGLAMLTELTEGNTSKQILDLLNASDTETLRKQVSAVWEKVYQNDKHEICVLANSLWLEKGLEYNQDTMDALGYHYYASVYQGDLGSDKTNKDIANWINDNTGNFLKESTADIKLSQDIVLALYSTLYFQSKWIDEFSNGKNTEDIFYMPTGEKQVTYMNKEKEQMFYYWGENYGAVSLNLKNGSRMWFILPVEGKTS
;
A
#
# COMPACT_ATOMS: atom_id res chain seq x y z
N MET A 1 2.93 7.57 21.05
CA MET A 1 3.05 6.15 21.46
C MET A 1 4.50 5.79 21.26
N LYS A 2 5.18 5.19 22.25
CA LYS A 2 6.60 4.84 22.08
C LYS A 2 6.71 3.61 21.19
N ARG A 3 7.77 3.49 20.41
CA ARG A 3 8.09 2.35 19.53
C ARG A 3 7.86 1.00 20.24
N GLU A 4 8.23 0.96 21.52
CA GLU A 4 8.02 -0.20 22.38
C GLU A 4 6.55 -0.59 22.56
N GLN A 5 5.61 0.35 22.55
CA GLN A 5 4.18 0.05 22.71
C GLN A 5 3.54 -0.60 21.48
N ILE A 6 4.02 -0.27 20.27
CA ILE A 6 3.56 -0.94 19.04
C ILE A 6 4.22 -2.31 18.92
N LEU A 7 5.52 -2.41 19.23
CA LEU A 7 6.22 -3.69 19.25
C LEU A 7 5.65 -4.61 20.33
N THR A 8 5.37 -4.10 21.53
CA THR A 8 4.73 -4.88 22.62
C THR A 8 3.32 -5.30 22.24
N ALA A 9 2.54 -4.45 21.57
CA ALA A 9 1.21 -4.82 21.09
C ALA A 9 1.27 -5.91 20.00
N LEU A 10 2.27 -5.87 19.12
CA LEU A 10 2.51 -6.90 18.11
C LEU A 10 3.08 -8.18 18.71
N GLU A 11 3.92 -8.08 19.74
CA GLU A 11 4.44 -9.23 20.50
C GLU A 11 3.36 -9.92 21.31
N GLU A 12 2.45 -9.18 21.96
CA GLU A 12 1.31 -9.75 22.68
C GLU A 12 0.29 -10.44 21.75
N ILE A 13 0.16 -9.91 20.50
CA ILE A 13 -0.64 -10.55 19.44
C ILE A 13 -0.05 -11.92 19.10
N SER A 14 1.28 -12.00 18.95
CA SER A 14 2.00 -13.22 18.59
C SER A 14 1.87 -14.32 19.64
N ASP A 15 2.14 -14.00 20.93
CA ASP A 15 2.26 -15.00 21.98
C ASP A 15 0.91 -15.59 22.40
N LYS A 16 -0.17 -14.81 22.37
CA LYS A 16 -1.49 -15.23 22.83
C LYS A 16 -2.22 -16.11 21.81
N HIS A 17 -2.07 -15.84 20.52
CA HIS A 17 -2.67 -16.68 19.48
C HIS A 17 -1.95 -18.02 19.28
N ILE A 18 -0.67 -18.10 19.60
CA ILE A 18 0.08 -19.37 19.61
C ILE A 18 -0.41 -20.26 20.76
N ASP A 19 -0.77 -19.68 21.89
CA ASP A 19 -1.31 -20.44 23.04
C ASP A 19 -2.79 -20.84 22.85
N GLU A 20 -3.61 -20.04 22.18
CA GLU A 20 -5.02 -20.32 21.90
C GLU A 20 -5.21 -21.26 20.69
N ALA A 21 -4.35 -21.25 19.71
CA ALA A 21 -4.28 -22.23 18.61
C ALA A 21 -3.82 -23.65 19.08
N GLY A 22 -3.62 -23.83 20.35
CA GLY A 22 -3.29 -24.94 21.25
C GLY A 22 -3.27 -26.39 20.77
N LYS A 23 -2.85 -26.72 19.55
CA LYS A 23 -2.64 -28.10 19.07
C LYS A 23 -1.48 -28.28 18.09
N LEU A 24 -0.46 -27.45 18.16
CA LEU A 24 0.77 -27.69 17.39
C LEU A 24 1.85 -28.31 18.27
N PRO A 25 2.61 -29.30 17.79
CA PRO A 25 3.62 -30.00 18.60
C PRO A 25 4.75 -29.04 19.00
N LYS A 26 5.11 -29.08 20.29
CA LYS A 26 6.19 -28.29 20.87
C LYS A 26 7.53 -28.52 20.14
N ARG A 27 7.94 -27.62 19.28
CA ARG A 27 9.29 -27.53 18.75
C ARG A 27 9.99 -26.23 19.16
N LYS A 28 11.25 -26.40 19.53
CA LYS A 28 12.21 -25.48 20.16
C LYS A 28 12.07 -23.97 19.90
N LYS A 29 11.90 -23.22 21.00
CA LYS A 29 11.66 -21.78 21.17
C LYS A 29 12.69 -20.76 20.62
N ARG A 30 13.60 -21.09 19.75
CA ARG A 30 14.65 -20.15 19.31
C ARG A 30 14.57 -19.66 17.87
N ALA A 31 13.65 -20.17 17.04
CA ALA A 31 13.47 -19.76 15.64
C ALA A 31 12.16 -19.01 15.35
N LEU A 32 11.28 -18.84 16.33
CA LEU A 32 9.91 -18.35 16.16
C LEU A 32 9.76 -16.80 16.11
N TRP A 33 10.83 -16.07 16.34
CA TRP A 33 10.77 -14.59 16.41
C TRP A 33 10.76 -13.86 15.05
N MET A 34 10.94 -14.58 13.94
CA MET A 34 10.97 -13.97 12.61
C MET A 34 9.84 -14.39 11.66
N SER A 35 8.94 -15.28 12.07
CA SER A 35 7.99 -15.90 11.14
C SER A 35 6.51 -15.53 11.33
N ALA A 36 6.13 -14.74 12.31
CA ALA A 36 4.72 -14.61 12.66
C ALA A 36 3.93 -13.55 11.86
N VAL A 37 4.55 -12.52 11.32
CA VAL A 37 3.88 -11.55 10.43
C VAL A 37 4.88 -11.00 9.42
N ALA A 38 5.08 -11.69 8.29
CA ALA A 38 5.71 -11.07 7.14
C ALA A 38 4.67 -10.25 6.37
N ALA A 39 4.27 -9.10 6.91
CA ALA A 39 3.60 -8.09 6.12
C ALA A 39 4.64 -7.41 5.24
N ILE A 40 4.85 -7.91 4.02
CA ILE A 40 5.69 -7.24 3.04
C ILE A 40 4.87 -6.11 2.43
N LEU A 41 5.15 -4.90 2.88
CA LEU A 41 4.67 -3.68 2.26
C LEU A 41 5.59 -3.35 1.08
N VAL A 42 5.07 -3.49 -0.13
CA VAL A 42 5.83 -3.20 -1.35
C VAL A 42 5.20 -2.03 -2.09
N ILE A 43 5.98 -0.98 -2.31
CA ILE A 43 5.59 0.15 -3.15
C ILE A 43 6.47 0.13 -4.40
N ALA A 44 5.82 0.18 -5.56
CA ALA A 44 6.50 0.31 -6.83
C ALA A 44 6.06 1.56 -7.59
N ILE A 45 7.00 2.26 -8.16
CA ILE A 45 6.77 3.39 -9.08
C ILE A 45 7.47 3.02 -10.40
N GLY A 46 6.72 2.80 -11.45
CA GLY A 46 7.35 2.45 -12.73
C GLY A 46 6.38 2.23 -13.89
N VAL A 47 6.92 2.27 -15.07
CA VAL A 47 6.22 2.09 -16.35
C VAL A 47 6.42 0.67 -16.84
N GLY A 48 5.35 -0.11 -17.05
CA GLY A 48 5.49 -1.45 -17.59
C GLY A 48 4.25 -1.96 -18.31
N MET A 49 4.40 -2.41 -19.54
CA MET A 49 3.38 -2.97 -20.40
C MET A 49 3.17 -4.47 -20.19
N LEU A 50 1.89 -4.86 -20.13
CA LEU A 50 1.25 -6.01 -20.78
C LEU A 50 2.06 -7.31 -20.94
N ALA A 51 2.07 -8.13 -19.89
CA ALA A 51 1.99 -9.56 -20.03
C ALA A 51 0.59 -9.98 -19.55
N GLY A 52 -0.08 -10.90 -20.24
CA GLY A 52 -1.37 -11.42 -19.78
C GLY A 52 -1.23 -12.05 -18.38
N PRO A 53 -2.32 -12.08 -17.58
CA PRO A 53 -2.27 -12.50 -16.19
C PRO A 53 -1.63 -13.87 -16.05
N MET A 54 -0.57 -13.97 -15.24
CA MET A 54 0.04 -15.27 -14.93
C MET A 54 -0.96 -16.10 -14.12
N ARG A 55 -1.13 -17.36 -14.49
CA ARG A 55 -2.07 -18.23 -13.79
C ARG A 55 -1.56 -18.56 -12.39
N ILE A 56 -2.31 -18.14 -11.38
CA ILE A 56 -2.11 -18.54 -10.00
C ILE A 56 -2.65 -19.97 -9.84
N SER A 57 -1.83 -20.87 -9.32
CA SER A 57 -2.15 -22.27 -9.13
C SER A 57 -2.71 -22.62 -7.76
N ALA A 58 -2.54 -21.72 -6.77
CA ALA A 58 -3.20 -21.81 -5.48
C ALA A 58 -4.73 -21.73 -5.64
N LYS A 59 -5.46 -22.40 -4.75
CA LYS A 59 -6.93 -22.39 -4.77
C LYS A 59 -7.42 -20.98 -4.39
N ALA A 60 -8.16 -20.32 -5.28
CA ALA A 60 -8.87 -19.10 -4.95
C ALA A 60 -9.99 -19.42 -3.95
N VAL A 61 -10.04 -18.68 -2.84
CA VAL A 61 -11.04 -18.78 -1.76
C VAL A 61 -12.04 -17.65 -1.87
N ALA A 62 -11.54 -16.42 -2.03
CA ALA A 62 -12.33 -15.25 -2.36
C ALA A 62 -11.55 -14.35 -3.32
N LEU A 63 -12.24 -13.64 -4.17
CA LEU A 63 -11.64 -12.67 -5.09
C LEU A 63 -12.30 -11.31 -4.91
N PRO A 64 -11.57 -10.22 -5.12
CA PRO A 64 -12.16 -8.90 -5.06
C PRO A 64 -13.24 -8.76 -6.12
N GLY A 65 -14.31 -8.07 -5.78
CA GLY A 65 -15.28 -7.60 -6.76
C GLY A 65 -14.66 -6.56 -7.70
N ASP A 66 -15.38 -6.20 -8.74
CA ASP A 66 -14.99 -5.08 -9.60
C ASP A 66 -14.85 -3.79 -8.78
N ALA A 67 -13.89 -2.95 -9.16
CA ALA A 67 -13.74 -1.64 -8.56
C ALA A 67 -15.06 -0.85 -8.71
N ARG A 68 -15.62 -0.42 -7.58
CA ARG A 68 -16.84 0.40 -7.54
C ARG A 68 -16.56 1.85 -7.93
N VAL A 69 -15.85 2.02 -9.04
CA VAL A 69 -15.41 3.31 -9.59
C VAL A 69 -15.69 3.29 -11.08
N THR A 70 -16.51 4.23 -11.53
CA THR A 70 -16.79 4.39 -12.97
C THR A 70 -15.53 4.83 -13.68
N LYS A 71 -15.15 4.08 -14.72
CA LYS A 71 -14.02 4.41 -15.59
C LYS A 71 -14.53 5.32 -16.72
N MET A 72 -13.73 6.33 -17.05
CA MET A 72 -13.93 7.08 -18.29
C MET A 72 -13.30 6.31 -19.44
N SER A 73 -14.03 6.20 -20.56
CA SER A 73 -13.46 5.79 -21.84
C SER A 73 -12.82 6.98 -22.55
N ASP A 74 -11.99 6.70 -23.58
CA ASP A 74 -11.44 7.75 -24.44
C ASP A 74 -12.60 8.46 -25.20
N TYR A 75 -12.40 9.74 -25.58
CA TYR A 75 -13.43 10.52 -26.27
C TYR A 75 -13.96 9.82 -27.53
N ASP A 76 -13.08 9.13 -28.24
CA ASP A 76 -13.39 8.43 -29.49
C ASP A 76 -14.24 7.16 -29.30
N ASP A 77 -14.44 6.71 -28.05
CA ASP A 77 -15.31 5.58 -27.70
C ASP A 77 -16.77 5.98 -27.57
N TYR A 78 -17.09 7.28 -27.60
CA TYR A 78 -18.45 7.81 -27.48
C TYR A 78 -19.04 8.16 -28.85
N ASN A 79 -20.35 7.90 -29.03
CA ASN A 79 -21.02 8.16 -30.30
C ASN A 79 -21.26 9.64 -30.56
N SER A 80 -21.24 10.47 -29.51
CA SER A 80 -21.43 11.91 -29.64
C SER A 80 -20.70 12.68 -28.51
N ARG A 81 -20.48 13.97 -28.76
CA ARG A 81 -19.97 14.89 -27.73
C ARG A 81 -20.91 14.98 -26.51
N GLU A 82 -22.20 14.89 -26.73
CA GLU A 82 -23.21 14.98 -25.69
C GLU A 82 -23.12 13.77 -24.75
N GLU A 83 -23.03 12.56 -25.29
CA GLU A 83 -22.81 11.32 -24.55
C GLU A 83 -21.50 11.38 -23.73
N TYR A 84 -20.42 11.87 -24.32
CA TYR A 84 -19.16 12.08 -23.60
C TYR A 84 -19.30 13.05 -22.42
N LEU A 85 -19.99 14.18 -22.60
CA LEU A 85 -20.19 15.17 -21.54
C LEU A 85 -21.08 14.63 -20.41
N GLU A 86 -22.10 13.84 -20.72
CA GLU A 86 -22.93 13.17 -19.71
C GLU A 86 -22.09 12.19 -18.89
N ALA A 87 -21.21 11.39 -19.53
CA ALA A 87 -20.29 10.50 -18.83
C ALA A 87 -19.30 11.27 -17.92
N VAL A 88 -18.77 12.40 -18.40
CA VAL A 88 -17.91 13.30 -17.60
C VAL A 88 -18.65 13.79 -16.34
N ASP A 89 -19.90 14.24 -16.49
CA ASP A 89 -20.68 14.78 -15.38
C ASP A 89 -21.05 13.68 -14.38
N LEU A 90 -21.33 12.46 -14.84
CA LEU A 90 -21.55 11.29 -13.98
C LEU A 90 -20.30 10.98 -13.14
N VAL A 91 -19.15 10.84 -13.79
CA VAL A 91 -17.87 10.56 -13.09
C VAL A 91 -17.50 11.66 -12.10
N ARG A 92 -17.77 12.93 -12.43
CA ARG A 92 -17.56 14.06 -11.52
C ARG A 92 -18.48 13.98 -10.30
N ALA A 93 -19.76 13.66 -10.50
CA ALA A 93 -20.73 13.51 -9.41
C ALA A 93 -20.32 12.37 -8.47
N GLU A 94 -19.95 11.21 -9.01
CA GLU A 94 -19.46 10.08 -8.22
C GLU A 94 -18.16 10.42 -7.47
N SER A 95 -17.20 11.09 -8.11
CA SER A 95 -15.96 11.52 -7.48
C SER A 95 -16.22 12.49 -6.31
N LYS A 96 -17.18 13.40 -6.48
CA LYS A 96 -17.59 14.30 -5.40
C LYS A 96 -18.21 13.51 -4.24
N GLN A 97 -19.11 12.58 -4.52
CA GLN A 97 -19.75 11.74 -3.51
C GLN A 97 -18.70 10.90 -2.76
N ARG A 98 -17.78 10.24 -3.47
CA ARG A 98 -16.66 9.49 -2.85
C ARG A 98 -15.81 10.38 -1.95
N THR A 99 -15.53 11.62 -2.38
CA THR A 99 -14.77 12.58 -1.58
C THR A 99 -15.48 12.91 -0.28
N GLU A 100 -16.78 13.14 -0.30
CA GLU A 100 -17.56 13.41 0.92
C GLU A 100 -17.57 12.18 1.85
N THR A 101 -17.85 10.99 1.30
CA THR A 101 -17.88 9.74 2.07
C THR A 101 -16.51 9.42 2.70
N SER A 102 -15.43 9.74 2.01
CA SER A 102 -14.07 9.44 2.49
C SER A 102 -13.52 10.43 3.53
N LYS A 103 -14.19 11.54 3.82
CA LYS A 103 -13.69 12.57 4.75
C LYS A 103 -13.38 12.03 6.15
N GLN A 104 -14.27 11.21 6.72
CA GLN A 104 -14.07 10.61 8.04
C GLN A 104 -12.92 9.60 8.02
N ALA A 105 -12.87 8.77 6.97
CA ALA A 105 -11.80 7.81 6.75
C ALA A 105 -10.43 8.49 6.61
N ILE A 106 -10.35 9.59 5.87
CA ILE A 106 -9.13 10.40 5.71
C ILE A 106 -8.71 10.99 7.06
N SER A 107 -9.65 11.45 7.89
CA SER A 107 -9.34 11.96 9.23
C SER A 107 -8.74 10.88 10.14
N ALA A 108 -9.31 9.68 10.14
CA ALA A 108 -8.78 8.53 10.89
C ALA A 108 -7.37 8.16 10.40
N LEU A 109 -7.18 8.08 9.10
CA LEU A 109 -5.89 7.86 8.46
C LEU A 109 -4.85 8.92 8.82
N SER A 110 -5.21 10.20 8.84
CA SER A 110 -4.27 11.28 9.15
C SER A 110 -3.60 11.10 10.51
N SER A 111 -4.36 10.65 11.53
CA SER A 111 -3.78 10.34 12.84
C SER A 111 -2.80 9.18 12.80
N PHE A 112 -3.16 8.09 12.10
CA PHE A 112 -2.30 6.93 11.90
C PHE A 112 -1.04 7.30 11.10
N PHE A 113 -1.19 8.07 10.02
CA PHE A 113 -0.08 8.52 9.17
C PHE A 113 0.92 9.36 9.94
N THR A 114 0.47 10.35 10.70
CA THR A 114 1.36 11.25 11.45
C THR A 114 2.21 10.46 12.45
N LYS A 115 1.58 9.54 13.19
CA LYS A 115 2.28 8.72 14.19
C LYS A 115 3.22 7.70 13.55
N GLY A 116 2.72 6.99 12.52
CA GLY A 116 3.48 5.94 11.83
C GLY A 116 4.66 6.51 11.05
N THR A 117 4.47 7.61 10.31
CA THR A 117 5.52 8.23 9.51
C THR A 117 6.71 8.64 10.36
N ALA A 118 6.47 9.34 11.48
CA ALA A 118 7.54 9.74 12.40
C ALA A 118 8.29 8.53 12.99
N GLN A 119 7.59 7.43 13.21
CA GLN A 119 8.18 6.23 13.80
C GLN A 119 9.00 5.39 12.82
N PHE A 120 8.56 5.31 11.56
CA PHE A 120 9.19 4.45 10.56
C PHE A 120 10.27 5.14 9.72
N LEU A 121 10.17 6.46 9.52
CA LEU A 121 11.15 7.20 8.72
C LEU A 121 12.30 7.75 9.55
N VAL A 122 12.12 8.01 10.85
CA VAL A 122 13.19 8.50 11.72
C VAL A 122 13.98 7.31 12.25
N THR A 123 15.14 7.06 11.67
CA THR A 123 16.08 6.00 12.08
C THR A 123 17.50 6.57 12.13
N ASP A 124 18.33 6.00 12.99
CA ASP A 124 19.74 6.39 13.13
C ASP A 124 20.67 5.78 12.04
N ASP A 125 20.11 4.93 11.17
CA ASP A 125 20.82 4.38 10.02
C ASP A 125 20.75 5.37 8.85
N ASN A 126 21.86 5.70 8.22
CA ASN A 126 21.92 6.58 7.04
C ASN A 126 21.37 5.89 5.77
N GLU A 127 20.29 5.15 5.88
CA GLU A 127 19.66 4.43 4.78
C GLU A 127 18.41 5.14 4.25
N ASN A 128 18.15 4.96 2.96
CA ASN A 128 16.89 5.41 2.36
C ASN A 128 15.74 4.59 2.91
N LYS A 129 14.70 5.24 3.41
CA LYS A 129 13.49 4.60 3.92
C LYS A 129 12.32 4.86 3.01
N LEU A 130 11.45 3.85 2.92
CA LEU A 130 10.21 3.91 2.17
C LEU A 130 9.06 3.50 3.08
N TRP A 131 8.05 4.33 3.18
CA TRP A 131 6.89 4.11 4.01
C TRP A 131 5.59 4.38 3.25
N SER A 132 4.67 3.40 3.22
CA SER A 132 3.32 3.59 2.73
C SER A 132 2.30 3.43 3.85
N PRO A 133 1.85 4.52 4.45
CA PRO A 133 0.88 4.45 5.52
C PRO A 133 -0.47 3.86 5.07
N VAL A 134 -0.86 4.01 3.79
CA VAL A 134 -2.10 3.42 3.26
C VAL A 134 -2.04 1.90 3.27
N ASN A 135 -0.95 1.32 2.79
CA ASN A 135 -0.77 -0.14 2.78
C ASN A 135 -0.73 -0.70 4.20
N ALA A 136 0.00 -0.02 5.12
CA ALA A 136 0.05 -0.43 6.53
C ALA A 136 -1.33 -0.39 7.19
N TYR A 137 -2.09 0.69 6.95
CA TYR A 137 -3.45 0.83 7.47
C TYR A 137 -4.36 -0.30 6.97
N ILE A 138 -4.39 -0.56 5.66
CA ILE A 138 -5.24 -1.60 5.08
C ILE A 138 -4.79 -3.00 5.52
N GLY A 139 -3.49 -3.27 5.57
CA GLY A 139 -2.97 -4.55 6.06
C GLY A 139 -3.37 -4.84 7.51
N LEU A 140 -3.25 -3.86 8.39
CA LEU A 140 -3.71 -3.97 9.79
C LEU A 140 -5.23 -4.11 9.88
N ALA A 141 -5.97 -3.40 9.03
CA ALA A 141 -7.41 -3.50 8.97
C ALA A 141 -7.87 -4.90 8.52
N MET A 142 -7.20 -5.51 7.54
CA MET A 142 -7.44 -6.91 7.17
C MET A 142 -7.14 -7.87 8.32
N LEU A 143 -6.10 -7.60 9.10
CA LEU A 143 -5.76 -8.41 10.27
C LEU A 143 -6.85 -8.35 11.35
N THR A 144 -7.59 -7.25 11.46
CA THR A 144 -8.74 -7.13 12.39
C THR A 144 -9.83 -8.14 12.09
N GLU A 145 -10.06 -8.47 10.80
CA GLU A 145 -11.02 -9.50 10.39
C GLU A 145 -10.63 -10.92 10.80
N LEU A 146 -9.34 -11.13 11.00
CA LEU A 146 -8.75 -12.44 11.33
C LEU A 146 -8.48 -12.61 12.83
N THR A 147 -8.84 -11.60 13.65
CA THR A 147 -8.55 -11.57 15.09
C THR A 147 -9.79 -11.23 15.88
N GLU A 148 -9.84 -11.68 17.14
CA GLU A 148 -10.94 -11.44 18.06
C GLU A 148 -10.44 -10.91 19.41
N GLY A 149 -11.37 -10.48 20.25
CA GLY A 149 -11.11 -10.10 21.64
C GLY A 149 -10.19 -8.89 21.76
N ASN A 150 -9.18 -9.01 22.62
CA ASN A 150 -8.28 -7.90 22.93
C ASN A 150 -7.40 -7.50 21.74
N THR A 151 -6.96 -8.45 20.94
CA THR A 151 -6.13 -8.19 19.74
C THR A 151 -6.87 -7.34 18.72
N SER A 152 -8.09 -7.74 18.36
CA SER A 152 -8.94 -6.95 17.46
C SER A 152 -9.17 -5.53 17.99
N LYS A 153 -9.46 -5.41 19.31
CA LYS A 153 -9.64 -4.10 19.96
C LYS A 153 -8.40 -3.22 19.87
N GLN A 154 -7.22 -3.75 20.13
CA GLN A 154 -5.95 -2.97 20.03
C GLN A 154 -5.71 -2.46 18.61
N ILE A 155 -6.02 -3.28 17.59
CA ILE A 155 -5.88 -2.86 16.19
C ILE A 155 -6.91 -1.77 15.87
N LEU A 156 -8.16 -1.91 16.26
CA LEU A 156 -9.20 -0.91 16.08
C LEU A 156 -8.81 0.43 16.73
N ASP A 157 -8.32 0.40 17.97
CA ASP A 157 -7.84 1.58 18.69
C ASP A 157 -6.67 2.26 17.94
N LEU A 158 -5.73 1.47 17.42
CA LEU A 158 -4.59 1.96 16.63
C LEU A 158 -5.04 2.64 15.33
N LEU A 159 -6.03 2.04 14.65
CA LEU A 159 -6.60 2.52 13.39
C LEU A 159 -7.66 3.60 13.58
N ASN A 160 -7.95 3.99 14.85
CA ASN A 160 -8.97 4.97 15.20
C ASN A 160 -10.36 4.63 14.63
N ALA A 161 -10.75 3.36 14.78
CA ALA A 161 -12.07 2.84 14.40
C ALA A 161 -12.80 2.32 15.65
N SER A 162 -14.10 2.58 15.72
CA SER A 162 -14.95 2.15 16.85
C SER A 162 -15.23 0.63 16.85
N ASP A 163 -15.30 0.07 15.66
CA ASP A 163 -15.68 -1.32 15.41
C ASP A 163 -15.27 -1.74 13.99
N THR A 164 -15.35 -3.04 13.73
CA THR A 164 -14.98 -3.63 12.44
C THR A 164 -15.84 -3.12 11.28
N GLU A 165 -17.13 -2.87 11.51
CA GLU A 165 -18.03 -2.35 10.47
C GLU A 165 -17.66 -0.91 10.05
N THR A 166 -17.32 -0.07 11.01
CA THR A 166 -16.78 1.27 10.75
C THR A 166 -15.46 1.19 9.99
N LEU A 167 -14.57 0.27 10.39
CA LEU A 167 -13.29 0.07 9.73
C LEU A 167 -13.45 -0.39 8.28
N ARG A 168 -14.36 -1.33 8.00
CA ARG A 168 -14.72 -1.77 6.63
C ARG A 168 -15.12 -0.60 5.73
N LYS A 169 -16.00 0.28 6.24
CA LYS A 169 -16.43 1.48 5.51
C LYS A 169 -15.28 2.45 5.26
N GLN A 170 -14.43 2.66 6.26
CA GLN A 170 -13.26 3.52 6.14
C GLN A 170 -12.28 2.99 5.09
N VAL A 171 -11.94 1.71 5.13
CA VAL A 171 -11.03 1.09 4.16
C VAL A 171 -11.58 1.13 2.75
N SER A 172 -12.85 0.74 2.56
CA SER A 172 -13.50 0.82 1.25
C SER A 172 -13.47 2.24 0.68
N ALA A 173 -13.82 3.25 1.51
CA ALA A 173 -13.84 4.64 1.09
C ALA A 173 -12.43 5.15 0.71
N VAL A 174 -11.39 4.74 1.45
CA VAL A 174 -10.01 5.09 1.14
C VAL A 174 -9.56 4.43 -0.16
N TRP A 175 -9.81 3.14 -0.29
CA TRP A 175 -9.43 2.38 -1.48
C TRP A 175 -10.09 2.97 -2.74
N GLU A 176 -11.41 3.18 -2.70
CA GLU A 176 -12.16 3.77 -3.81
C GLU A 176 -11.72 5.21 -4.14
N LYS A 177 -11.27 5.96 -3.12
CA LYS A 177 -10.78 7.34 -3.32
C LYS A 177 -9.45 7.40 -4.03
N VAL A 178 -8.54 6.47 -3.73
CA VAL A 178 -7.18 6.47 -4.30
C VAL A 178 -7.07 5.62 -5.56
N TYR A 179 -8.01 4.68 -5.78
CA TYR A 179 -7.95 3.79 -6.92
C TYR A 179 -8.12 4.57 -8.23
N GLN A 180 -7.16 4.39 -9.12
CA GLN A 180 -7.18 4.89 -10.48
C GLN A 180 -6.45 3.90 -11.38
N ASN A 181 -7.03 3.53 -12.50
CA ASN A 181 -6.43 2.60 -13.43
C ASN A 181 -6.80 3.00 -14.87
N ASP A 182 -6.29 4.16 -15.29
CA ASP A 182 -6.44 4.71 -16.62
C ASP A 182 -5.17 4.49 -17.43
N LYS A 183 -5.21 4.74 -18.73
CA LYS A 183 -4.10 4.49 -19.65
C LYS A 183 -2.76 5.14 -19.24
N HIS A 184 -2.82 6.31 -18.60
CA HIS A 184 -1.63 7.11 -18.27
C HIS A 184 -1.52 7.45 -16.79
N GLU A 185 -2.59 7.23 -16.03
CA GLU A 185 -2.69 7.58 -14.62
C GLU A 185 -3.10 6.34 -13.85
N ILE A 186 -2.19 5.81 -13.06
CA ILE A 186 -2.38 4.56 -12.35
C ILE A 186 -2.13 4.80 -10.85
N CYS A 187 -3.06 4.38 -10.02
CA CYS A 187 -2.91 4.23 -8.58
C CYS A 187 -3.69 2.98 -8.17
N VAL A 188 -3.05 1.83 -8.25
CA VAL A 188 -3.67 0.54 -7.97
C VAL A 188 -3.17 0.02 -6.63
N LEU A 189 -4.10 -0.08 -5.69
CA LEU A 189 -3.93 -0.79 -4.43
C LEU A 189 -4.43 -2.21 -4.61
N ALA A 190 -3.60 -3.20 -4.34
CA ALA A 190 -4.01 -4.60 -4.36
C ALA A 190 -3.60 -5.28 -3.06
N ASN A 191 -4.51 -6.11 -2.54
CA ASN A 191 -4.33 -6.82 -1.29
C ASN A 191 -4.51 -8.31 -1.51
N SER A 192 -3.76 -9.14 -0.78
CA SER A 192 -3.99 -10.58 -0.79
C SER A 192 -3.73 -11.21 0.56
N LEU A 193 -4.50 -12.27 0.83
CA LEU A 193 -4.32 -13.17 1.95
C LEU A 193 -4.01 -14.55 1.39
N TRP A 194 -2.96 -15.18 1.90
CA TRP A 194 -2.55 -16.53 1.55
C TRP A 194 -2.63 -17.40 2.80
N LEU A 195 -3.39 -18.49 2.70
CA LEU A 195 -3.64 -19.42 3.81
C LEU A 195 -2.91 -20.73 3.54
N GLU A 196 -2.36 -21.33 4.58
CA GLU A 196 -1.77 -22.65 4.50
C GLU A 196 -2.83 -23.70 4.10
N LYS A 197 -2.40 -24.66 3.32
CA LYS A 197 -3.22 -25.78 2.88
C LYS A 197 -3.79 -26.56 4.07
N GLY A 198 -5.10 -26.70 4.10
CA GLY A 198 -5.80 -27.42 5.17
C GLY A 198 -6.14 -26.55 6.40
N LEU A 199 -5.74 -25.27 6.43
CA LEU A 199 -6.21 -24.34 7.42
C LEU A 199 -7.72 -24.14 7.23
N GLU A 200 -8.49 -24.34 8.31
CA GLU A 200 -9.93 -24.02 8.31
C GLU A 200 -10.13 -22.51 8.40
N TYR A 201 -11.10 -21.99 7.70
CA TYR A 201 -11.44 -20.57 7.67
C TYR A 201 -12.94 -20.35 7.64
N ASN A 202 -13.39 -19.20 8.11
CA ASN A 202 -14.77 -18.76 7.96
C ASN A 202 -14.95 -18.11 6.58
N GLN A 203 -15.88 -18.65 5.77
CA GLN A 203 -16.12 -18.13 4.41
C GLN A 203 -16.63 -16.69 4.44
N ASP A 204 -17.51 -16.32 5.39
CA ASP A 204 -18.03 -14.94 5.49
C ASP A 204 -16.91 -13.94 5.74
N THR A 205 -15.88 -14.33 6.53
CA THR A 205 -14.68 -13.50 6.75
C THR A 205 -13.87 -13.35 5.45
N MET A 206 -13.70 -14.43 4.70
CA MET A 206 -12.96 -14.36 3.42
C MET A 206 -13.70 -13.50 2.39
N ASP A 207 -15.02 -13.63 2.34
CA ASP A 207 -15.88 -12.83 1.47
C ASP A 207 -15.87 -11.34 1.89
N ALA A 208 -15.85 -11.06 3.19
CA ALA A 208 -15.68 -9.70 3.71
C ALA A 208 -14.34 -9.07 3.29
N LEU A 209 -13.26 -9.84 3.32
CA LEU A 209 -11.95 -9.40 2.81
C LEU A 209 -12.00 -9.07 1.31
N GLY A 210 -12.64 -9.90 0.50
CA GLY A 210 -12.84 -9.64 -0.93
C GLY A 210 -13.67 -8.39 -1.19
N TYR A 211 -14.78 -8.23 -0.46
CA TYR A 211 -15.74 -7.17 -0.71
C TYR A 211 -15.31 -5.80 -0.16
N HIS A 212 -14.81 -5.73 1.09
CA HIS A 212 -14.51 -4.46 1.75
C HIS A 212 -13.07 -4.00 1.59
N TYR A 213 -12.14 -4.95 1.44
CA TYR A 213 -10.70 -4.67 1.37
C TYR A 213 -10.13 -4.88 -0.03
N TYR A 214 -10.98 -5.28 -1.00
CA TYR A 214 -10.57 -5.62 -2.36
C TYR A 214 -9.41 -6.62 -2.36
N ALA A 215 -9.45 -7.59 -1.45
CA ALA A 215 -8.39 -8.56 -1.27
C ALA A 215 -8.69 -9.85 -2.06
N SER A 216 -7.64 -10.39 -2.67
CA SER A 216 -7.65 -11.75 -3.21
C SER A 216 -7.26 -12.72 -2.08
N VAL A 217 -8.05 -13.77 -1.85
CA VAL A 217 -7.73 -14.79 -0.85
C VAL A 217 -7.41 -16.10 -1.54
N TYR A 218 -6.27 -16.68 -1.21
CA TYR A 218 -5.79 -17.94 -1.77
C TYR A 218 -5.44 -18.93 -0.68
N GLN A 219 -5.54 -20.22 -1.00
CA GLN A 219 -5.09 -21.30 -0.13
C GLN A 219 -4.14 -22.22 -0.89
N GLY A 220 -2.98 -22.52 -0.31
CA GLY A 220 -1.95 -23.35 -0.92
C GLY A 220 -0.91 -23.80 0.11
N ASP A 221 0.03 -24.64 -0.30
CA ASP A 221 1.18 -25.04 0.50
C ASP A 221 2.18 -23.86 0.53
N LEU A 222 2.14 -23.04 1.60
CA LEU A 222 2.88 -21.78 1.68
C LEU A 222 4.39 -21.95 1.64
N GLY A 223 4.91 -23.08 2.11
CA GLY A 223 6.35 -23.39 2.08
C GLY A 223 6.84 -23.91 0.73
N SER A 224 5.94 -24.17 -0.24
CA SER A 224 6.31 -24.76 -1.53
C SER A 224 6.83 -23.71 -2.52
N ASP A 225 7.78 -24.12 -3.38
CA ASP A 225 8.28 -23.27 -4.48
C ASP A 225 7.13 -22.83 -5.41
N LYS A 226 6.10 -23.66 -5.56
CA LYS A 226 4.94 -23.39 -6.41
C LYS A 226 4.14 -22.21 -5.85
N THR A 227 3.80 -22.21 -4.58
CA THR A 227 3.04 -21.13 -3.95
C THR A 227 3.89 -19.85 -3.83
N ASN A 228 5.19 -19.97 -3.55
CA ASN A 228 6.10 -18.84 -3.57
C ASN A 228 6.14 -18.17 -4.95
N LYS A 229 6.14 -18.95 -6.02
CA LYS A 229 6.04 -18.43 -7.39
C LYS A 229 4.68 -17.78 -7.66
N ASP A 230 3.59 -18.34 -7.16
CA ASP A 230 2.26 -17.75 -7.29
C ASP A 230 2.19 -16.38 -6.58
N ILE A 231 2.77 -16.26 -5.39
CA ILE A 231 2.88 -15.00 -4.65
C ILE A 231 3.71 -13.98 -5.45
N ALA A 232 4.88 -14.37 -5.95
CA ALA A 232 5.72 -13.53 -6.78
C ALA A 232 4.98 -13.04 -8.04
N ASN A 233 4.26 -13.94 -8.71
CA ASN A 233 3.43 -13.59 -9.86
C ASN A 233 2.33 -12.61 -9.50
N TRP A 234 1.61 -12.85 -8.39
CA TRP A 234 0.57 -11.94 -7.93
C TRP A 234 1.11 -10.54 -7.65
N ILE A 235 2.26 -10.43 -6.97
CA ILE A 235 2.90 -9.14 -6.71
C ILE A 235 3.28 -8.46 -8.04
N ASN A 236 3.89 -9.18 -8.97
CA ASN A 236 4.33 -8.63 -10.24
C ASN A 236 3.15 -8.16 -11.11
N ASP A 237 2.06 -8.93 -11.16
CA ASP A 237 0.86 -8.56 -11.90
C ASP A 237 0.22 -7.28 -11.35
N ASN A 238 0.27 -7.08 -10.02
CA ASN A 238 -0.29 -5.90 -9.36
C ASN A 238 0.67 -4.71 -9.26
N THR A 239 1.90 -4.85 -9.76
CA THR A 239 2.92 -3.78 -9.75
C THR A 239 3.52 -3.51 -11.13
N GLY A 240 2.80 -3.89 -12.19
CA GLY A 240 3.26 -3.68 -13.57
C GLY A 240 4.60 -4.36 -13.87
N ASN A 241 4.93 -5.46 -13.21
CA ASN A 241 6.21 -6.18 -13.27
C ASN A 241 7.44 -5.37 -12.80
N PHE A 242 7.23 -4.24 -12.12
CA PHE A 242 8.33 -3.39 -11.66
C PHE A 242 9.18 -4.06 -10.56
N LEU A 243 8.61 -5.01 -9.82
CA LEU A 243 9.27 -5.70 -8.71
C LEU A 243 9.79 -7.09 -9.08
N LYS A 244 9.85 -7.44 -10.37
CA LYS A 244 10.20 -8.78 -10.83
C LYS A 244 11.54 -9.30 -10.28
N GLU A 245 12.55 -8.44 -10.18
CA GLU A 245 13.85 -8.81 -9.61
C GLU A 245 13.75 -9.01 -8.09
N SER A 246 13.04 -8.13 -7.40
CA SER A 246 12.88 -8.19 -5.93
C SER A 246 12.02 -9.37 -5.48
N THR A 247 11.12 -9.87 -6.33
CA THR A 247 10.23 -10.99 -6.02
C THR A 247 10.80 -12.35 -6.38
N ALA A 248 11.93 -12.39 -7.11
CA ALA A 248 12.53 -13.63 -7.61
C ALA A 248 12.94 -14.59 -6.47
N ASP A 249 13.32 -14.05 -5.32
CA ASP A 249 13.81 -14.81 -4.17
C ASP A 249 12.80 -14.93 -3.02
N ILE A 250 11.51 -14.63 -3.27
CA ILE A 250 10.47 -14.82 -2.26
C ILE A 250 10.40 -16.29 -1.86
N LYS A 251 10.66 -16.56 -0.58
CA LYS A 251 10.56 -17.89 0.02
C LYS A 251 9.94 -17.76 1.41
N LEU A 252 8.72 -18.26 1.53
CA LEU A 252 8.08 -18.42 2.83
C LEU A 252 8.64 -19.64 3.55
N SER A 253 8.77 -19.53 4.87
CA SER A 253 9.09 -20.71 5.71
C SER A 253 7.91 -21.66 5.73
N GLN A 254 8.19 -22.96 5.87
CA GLN A 254 7.15 -24.01 6.03
C GLN A 254 6.33 -23.88 7.32
N ASP A 255 6.76 -23.04 8.25
CA ASP A 255 6.06 -22.80 9.53
C ASP A 255 5.02 -21.66 9.41
N ILE A 256 4.95 -20.98 8.25
CA ILE A 256 3.98 -19.91 8.03
C ILE A 256 2.62 -20.49 7.70
N VAL A 257 1.61 -20.09 8.45
CA VAL A 257 0.22 -20.53 8.27
C VAL A 257 -0.64 -19.48 7.56
N LEU A 258 -0.15 -18.22 7.54
CA LEU A 258 -0.85 -17.09 6.94
C LEU A 258 0.16 -16.04 6.47
N ALA A 259 -0.05 -15.49 5.28
CA ALA A 259 0.72 -14.37 4.76
C ALA A 259 -0.21 -13.32 4.14
N LEU A 260 0.01 -12.05 4.51
CA LEU A 260 -0.68 -10.89 3.96
C LEU A 260 0.27 -10.10 3.07
N TYR A 261 -0.19 -9.74 1.87
CA TYR A 261 0.53 -8.84 0.98
C TYR A 261 -0.36 -7.67 0.58
N SER A 262 0.22 -6.49 0.60
CA SER A 262 -0.42 -5.27 0.11
C SER A 262 0.55 -4.54 -0.80
N THR A 263 0.12 -4.23 -2.01
CA THR A 263 0.92 -3.51 -3.00
C THR A 263 0.25 -2.21 -3.38
N LEU A 264 1.05 -1.21 -3.73
CA LEU A 264 0.59 0.03 -4.34
C LEU A 264 1.44 0.28 -5.59
N TYR A 265 0.81 0.31 -6.74
CA TYR A 265 1.41 0.69 -8.01
C TYR A 265 0.92 2.07 -8.41
N PHE A 266 1.84 3.02 -8.50
CA PHE A 266 1.54 4.41 -8.81
C PHE A 266 2.33 4.85 -10.04
N GLN A 267 1.62 5.41 -11.02
CA GLN A 267 2.21 6.03 -12.21
C GLN A 267 1.39 7.26 -12.56
N SER A 268 2.05 8.39 -12.71
CA SER A 268 1.44 9.61 -13.18
C SER A 268 2.47 10.50 -13.87
N LYS A 269 2.02 11.37 -14.75
CA LYS A 269 2.85 12.36 -15.42
C LYS A 269 2.83 13.68 -14.68
N TRP A 270 3.92 14.43 -14.79
CA TRP A 270 3.94 15.82 -14.35
C TRP A 270 2.96 16.65 -15.18
N ILE A 271 2.22 17.57 -14.57
CA ILE A 271 1.43 18.56 -15.32
C ILE A 271 2.39 19.35 -16.20
N ASP A 272 3.51 19.77 -15.61
CA ASP A 272 4.58 20.46 -16.31
C ASP A 272 5.81 19.52 -16.31
N GLU A 273 6.15 18.95 -17.44
CA GLU A 273 7.24 17.98 -17.57
C GLU A 273 8.63 18.63 -17.46
N PHE A 274 9.60 17.90 -16.93
CA PHE A 274 11.01 18.26 -16.99
C PHE A 274 11.55 18.03 -18.42
N SER A 275 12.41 18.92 -18.87
CA SER A 275 13.06 18.79 -20.19
C SER A 275 14.51 18.31 -20.03
N ASN A 276 14.86 17.22 -20.70
CA ASN A 276 16.23 16.70 -20.67
C ASN A 276 17.28 17.72 -21.10
N GLY A 277 16.92 18.66 -21.99
CA GLY A 277 17.83 19.73 -22.45
C GLY A 277 18.16 20.80 -21.40
N LYS A 278 17.46 20.78 -20.24
CA LYS A 278 17.73 21.66 -19.09
C LYS A 278 18.46 20.96 -17.95
N ASN A 279 18.75 19.68 -18.08
CA ASN A 279 19.48 18.92 -17.07
C ASN A 279 20.93 19.44 -16.96
N THR A 280 21.47 19.41 -15.74
CA THR A 280 22.85 19.77 -15.44
C THR A 280 23.55 18.67 -14.65
N GLU A 281 24.84 18.46 -14.92
CA GLU A 281 25.68 17.60 -14.10
C GLU A 281 26.27 18.42 -12.96
N ASP A 282 26.11 17.94 -11.71
CA ASP A 282 26.68 18.60 -10.54
C ASP A 282 26.93 17.58 -9.40
N ILE A 283 27.58 18.03 -8.34
CA ILE A 283 27.95 17.19 -7.20
C ILE A 283 26.81 17.15 -6.20
N PHE A 284 26.41 15.92 -5.84
CA PHE A 284 25.52 15.67 -4.71
C PHE A 284 26.35 15.29 -3.47
N TYR A 285 26.24 16.11 -2.42
CA TYR A 285 26.95 15.92 -1.17
C TYR A 285 26.17 14.99 -0.23
N MET A 286 26.77 13.88 0.11
CA MET A 286 26.21 12.88 1.03
C MET A 286 27.02 12.83 2.32
N PRO A 287 26.48 12.36 3.44
CA PRO A 287 27.26 12.13 4.66
C PRO A 287 28.47 11.22 4.47
N THR A 288 28.38 10.32 3.46
CA THR A 288 29.41 9.32 3.13
C THR A 288 30.38 9.76 2.03
N GLY A 289 30.24 11.00 1.49
CA GLY A 289 31.11 11.52 0.42
C GLY A 289 30.32 12.24 -0.67
N GLU A 290 30.96 12.46 -1.80
CA GLU A 290 30.44 13.19 -2.93
C GLU A 290 30.12 12.25 -4.08
N LYS A 291 29.04 12.54 -4.81
CA LYS A 291 28.65 11.80 -6.03
C LYS A 291 28.24 12.75 -7.13
N GLN A 292 28.81 12.60 -8.32
CA GLN A 292 28.33 13.31 -9.50
C GLN A 292 26.98 12.75 -9.94
N VAL A 293 25.99 13.63 -10.13
CA VAL A 293 24.62 13.26 -10.49
C VAL A 293 24.06 14.23 -11.54
N THR A 294 23.07 13.77 -12.28
CA THR A 294 22.32 14.61 -13.21
C THR A 294 21.14 15.23 -12.48
N TYR A 295 21.14 16.55 -12.36
CA TYR A 295 20.01 17.30 -11.80
C TYR A 295 18.99 17.60 -12.89
N MET A 296 17.73 17.30 -12.62
CA MET A 296 16.61 17.74 -13.44
C MET A 296 16.25 19.19 -13.09
N ASN A 297 16.37 20.09 -14.03
CA ASN A 297 16.11 21.51 -13.81
C ASN A 297 14.80 21.94 -14.49
N LYS A 298 14.09 22.81 -13.79
CA LYS A 298 12.87 23.41 -14.26
C LYS A 298 12.75 24.84 -13.75
N GLU A 299 12.55 25.75 -14.68
CA GLU A 299 12.17 27.13 -14.34
C GLU A 299 10.65 27.23 -14.29
N LYS A 300 10.13 27.77 -13.23
CA LYS A 300 8.71 28.03 -13.07
C LYS A 300 8.51 29.39 -12.41
N GLU A 301 7.67 30.23 -13.01
CA GLU A 301 7.40 31.58 -12.53
C GLU A 301 6.67 31.59 -11.19
N GLN A 302 5.86 30.57 -10.91
CA GLN A 302 5.11 30.44 -9.66
C GLN A 302 5.13 29.00 -9.18
N MET A 303 5.64 28.79 -7.97
CA MET A 303 5.60 27.51 -7.25
C MET A 303 5.04 27.73 -5.84
N PHE A 304 4.25 26.77 -5.36
CA PHE A 304 3.90 26.73 -3.96
C PHE A 304 5.12 26.31 -3.15
N TYR A 305 5.61 27.22 -2.34
CA TYR A 305 6.72 27.02 -1.43
C TYR A 305 6.25 27.20 0.01
N TYR A 306 6.65 26.29 0.87
CA TYR A 306 6.38 26.35 2.31
C TYR A 306 7.70 26.50 3.07
N TRP A 307 7.72 27.45 4.02
CA TRP A 307 8.84 27.66 4.92
C TRP A 307 8.45 27.25 6.33
N GLY A 308 9.13 26.21 6.88
CA GLY A 308 9.09 25.88 8.29
C GLY A 308 10.35 26.40 9.00
N GLU A 309 10.39 26.32 10.32
CA GLU A 309 11.57 26.68 11.11
C GLU A 309 12.78 25.78 10.78
N ASN A 310 12.53 24.51 10.45
CA ASN A 310 13.55 23.49 10.29
C ASN A 310 13.61 22.90 8.87
N TYR A 311 12.75 23.32 7.96
CA TYR A 311 12.70 22.78 6.60
C TYR A 311 12.05 23.74 5.61
N GLY A 312 12.40 23.58 4.34
CA GLY A 312 11.66 24.10 3.22
C GLY A 312 10.96 22.98 2.45
N ALA A 313 9.80 23.26 1.87
CA ALA A 313 9.10 22.30 1.07
C ALA A 313 8.52 22.91 -0.20
N VAL A 314 8.55 22.16 -1.29
CA VAL A 314 7.98 22.54 -2.57
C VAL A 314 7.15 21.39 -3.13
N SER A 315 6.06 21.70 -3.81
CA SER A 315 5.23 20.68 -4.43
C SER A 315 5.11 20.84 -5.93
N LEU A 316 5.11 19.71 -6.64
CA LEU A 316 4.82 19.60 -8.05
C LEU A 316 3.53 18.81 -8.26
N ASN A 317 2.66 19.34 -9.13
CA ASN A 317 1.38 18.70 -9.43
C ASN A 317 1.55 17.61 -10.49
N LEU A 318 0.80 16.53 -10.32
CA LEU A 318 0.70 15.41 -11.23
C LEU A 318 -0.67 15.44 -11.95
N LYS A 319 -0.73 14.84 -13.14
CA LYS A 319 -1.95 14.88 -13.98
C LYS A 319 -3.15 14.17 -13.36
N ASN A 320 -2.91 13.18 -12.50
CA ASN A 320 -3.96 12.50 -11.74
C ASN A 320 -4.51 13.31 -10.54
N GLY A 321 -4.12 14.57 -10.39
CA GLY A 321 -4.54 15.43 -9.29
C GLY A 321 -3.77 15.25 -7.99
N SER A 322 -2.80 14.33 -7.93
CA SER A 322 -1.91 14.18 -6.79
C SER A 322 -0.74 15.18 -6.84
N ARG A 323 0.05 15.21 -5.77
CA ARG A 323 1.23 16.09 -5.65
C ARG A 323 2.43 15.32 -5.14
N MET A 324 3.57 15.61 -5.72
CA MET A 324 4.86 15.21 -5.17
C MET A 324 5.42 16.37 -4.33
N TRP A 325 5.72 16.09 -3.07
CA TRP A 325 6.36 17.04 -2.16
C TRP A 325 7.84 16.72 -2.03
N PHE A 326 8.65 17.75 -2.17
CA PHE A 326 10.08 17.71 -1.90
C PHE A 326 10.32 18.52 -0.63
N ILE A 327 10.81 17.87 0.42
CA ILE A 327 11.04 18.47 1.72
C ILE A 327 12.55 18.44 1.97
N LEU A 328 13.15 19.61 2.18
CA LEU A 328 14.56 19.75 2.45
C LEU A 328 14.75 20.30 3.86
N PRO A 329 15.40 19.60 4.78
CA PRO A 329 15.77 20.11 6.08
C PRO A 329 16.72 21.32 5.95
N VAL A 330 16.67 22.25 6.90
CA VAL A 330 17.65 23.33 7.01
C VAL A 330 19.00 22.72 7.37
N GLU A 331 20.07 23.25 6.81
CA GLU A 331 21.44 22.79 7.06
C GLU A 331 21.75 22.68 8.57
N GLY A 332 22.31 21.54 8.98
CA GLY A 332 22.60 21.23 10.38
C GLY A 332 21.40 20.76 11.21
N LYS A 333 20.23 20.57 10.59
CA LYS A 333 19.07 19.92 11.19
C LYS A 333 18.91 18.53 10.62
N THR A 334 18.80 17.55 11.49
CA THR A 334 18.37 16.19 11.11
C THR A 334 16.84 16.14 11.06
N SER A 335 16.31 15.36 10.13
CA SER A 335 14.87 15.10 9.96
C SER A 335 14.25 14.42 11.19
#